data_9c7ce6b19221f7dd35a442cbbd3a1bb7
#
_entry.id   9c7ce6b19221f7dd35a442cbbd3a1bb7
#
_cell.length_a   1.000
_cell.length_b   1.000
_cell.length_c   1.000
_cell.angle_alpha   90.00
_cell.angle_beta   90.00
_cell.angle_gamma   90.00
#
_symmetry.space_group_name_H-M   'P 1'
#
loop_
_entity.id
_entity.type
_entity.pdbx_description
1 polymer ?
#
loop_
_entity_poly.entity_id
_entity_poly.type
_entity_poly.pdbx_seq_one_letter_code
_entity_poly.pdbx_strand_id
1 'polypeptide(L)'
;KNEMGRKLYDFHLHCCYITGLLHGDPQNGNYLFKRDQIILLDFGNIHKLSLDFRKNYIGFLRAIENVDMTAYQFYGKNLGVLTTEDDQEFLAKHFALATAIFSPFDQVGIFPPPLDNPLHLIHQFVKGIKLKGTHRPCGELATIDRTHLGLYTKLRAWNSHLDWKGPKDRILWEFENNLK
;
A
#
# COMPACT_ATOMS: atom_id res chain seq x y z
N LYS A 1 15.45 15.71 7.33
CA LYS A 1 14.56 14.56 7.60
C LYS A 1 13.54 14.40 6.47
N ASN A 2 12.81 15.45 6.10
CA ASN A 2 11.79 15.39 5.04
C ASN A 2 12.37 14.94 3.70
N GLU A 3 13.54 15.44 3.30
CA GLU A 3 14.21 15.05 2.05
C GLU A 3 14.54 13.54 2.03
N MET A 4 15.11 13.02 3.12
CA MET A 4 15.40 11.58 3.22
C MET A 4 14.14 10.75 3.30
N GLY A 5 13.10 11.23 3.98
CA GLY A 5 11.79 10.60 4.01
C GLY A 5 11.19 10.50 2.60
N ARG A 6 11.25 11.58 1.82
CA ARG A 6 10.80 11.59 0.42
C ARG A 6 11.56 10.58 -0.43
N LYS A 7 12.89 10.56 -0.35
CA LYS A 7 13.72 9.59 -1.08
C LYS A 7 13.38 8.14 -0.71
N LEU A 8 13.16 7.87 0.59
CA LEU A 8 12.78 6.54 1.04
C LEU A 8 11.38 6.15 0.54
N TYR A 9 10.45 7.09 0.53
CA TYR A 9 9.10 6.87 -0.01
C TYR A 9 9.15 6.63 -1.53
N ASP A 10 9.82 7.49 -2.30
CA ASP A 10 10.02 7.34 -3.75
C ASP A 10 10.65 5.98 -4.09
N PHE A 11 11.72 5.60 -3.36
CA PHE A 11 12.38 4.31 -3.52
C PHE A 11 11.43 3.15 -3.28
N HIS A 12 10.65 3.21 -2.19
CA HIS A 12 9.70 2.17 -1.85
C HIS A 12 8.61 2.00 -2.92
N LEU A 13 8.02 3.11 -3.39
CA LEU A 13 7.03 3.08 -4.46
C LEU A 13 7.60 2.47 -5.74
N HIS A 14 8.82 2.87 -6.12
CA HIS A 14 9.49 2.32 -7.29
C HIS A 14 9.73 0.80 -7.15
N CYS A 15 10.21 0.35 -6.00
CA CYS A 15 10.37 -1.06 -5.69
C CYS A 15 9.06 -1.85 -5.79
N CYS A 16 7.98 -1.34 -5.19
CA CYS A 16 6.68 -1.99 -5.19
C CYS A 16 6.08 -2.09 -6.59
N TYR A 17 6.05 -0.97 -7.31
CA TYR A 17 5.21 -0.88 -8.50
C TYR A 17 5.99 -1.05 -9.80
N ILE A 18 7.23 -0.55 -9.91
CA ILE A 18 8.01 -0.62 -11.15
C ILE A 18 8.83 -1.90 -11.22
N THR A 19 9.74 -2.12 -10.28
CA THR A 19 10.63 -3.30 -10.34
C THR A 19 9.93 -4.58 -9.87
N GLY A 20 9.00 -4.47 -8.93
CA GLY A 20 8.39 -5.61 -8.24
C GLY A 20 9.36 -6.33 -7.29
N LEU A 21 10.47 -5.69 -6.91
CA LEU A 21 11.46 -6.22 -5.97
C LEU A 21 11.34 -5.48 -4.65
N LEU A 22 10.58 -6.04 -3.73
CA LEU A 22 10.25 -5.40 -2.47
C LEU A 22 11.21 -5.83 -1.37
N HIS A 23 11.83 -4.87 -0.70
CA HIS A 23 12.62 -5.13 0.50
C HIS A 23 11.68 -5.35 1.70
N GLY A 24 11.50 -6.62 2.07
CA GLY A 24 10.50 -7.04 3.05
C GLY A 24 10.89 -6.84 4.52
N ASP A 25 12.06 -6.24 4.80
CA ASP A 25 12.51 -5.96 6.18
C ASP A 25 12.84 -4.47 6.36
N PRO A 26 11.85 -3.64 6.71
CA PRO A 26 12.02 -2.21 6.87
C PRO A 26 12.67 -1.81 8.20
N GLN A 27 13.52 -2.66 8.82
CA GLN A 27 14.22 -2.31 10.06
C GLN A 27 15.20 -1.16 9.86
N ASN A 28 15.41 -0.35 10.92
CA ASN A 28 16.32 0.79 10.85
C ASN A 28 17.77 0.39 10.57
N GLY A 29 18.20 -0.79 11.05
CA GLY A 29 19.53 -1.32 10.82
C GLY A 29 19.87 -1.65 9.36
N ASN A 30 18.86 -1.79 8.51
CA ASN A 30 19.02 -2.13 7.09
C ASN A 30 19.22 -0.92 6.18
N TYR A 31 19.26 0.30 6.75
CA TYR A 31 19.43 1.54 6.00
C TYR A 31 20.53 2.39 6.61
N LEU A 32 21.49 2.82 5.78
CA LEU A 32 22.40 3.90 6.10
C LEU A 32 22.03 5.13 5.30
N PHE A 33 22.11 6.27 5.98
CA PHE A 33 21.85 7.58 5.39
C PHE A 33 23.16 8.36 5.35
N LYS A 34 23.67 8.61 4.15
CA LYS A 34 24.91 9.36 3.95
C LYS A 34 24.65 10.54 3.02
N ARG A 35 24.78 11.75 3.55
CA ARG A 35 24.47 13.00 2.83
C ARG A 35 23.06 12.93 2.23
N ASP A 36 22.94 12.69 0.93
CA ASP A 36 21.70 12.64 0.15
C ASP A 36 21.37 11.24 -0.39
N GLN A 37 22.08 10.21 0.06
CA GLN A 37 21.94 8.83 -0.40
C GLN A 37 21.35 7.92 0.68
N ILE A 38 20.55 6.97 0.24
CA ILE A 38 20.09 5.83 1.04
C ILE A 38 20.85 4.60 0.56
N ILE A 39 21.53 3.92 1.49
CA ILE A 39 22.27 2.70 1.22
C ILE A 39 21.55 1.56 1.95
N LEU A 40 21.14 0.55 1.20
CA LEU A 40 20.60 -0.68 1.75
C LEU A 40 21.74 -1.60 2.14
N LEU A 41 21.65 -2.21 3.32
CA LEU A 41 22.73 -3.06 3.88
C LEU A 41 22.42 -4.54 3.80
N ASP A 42 21.18 -4.94 3.87
CA ASP A 42 20.78 -6.34 3.88
C ASP A 42 19.75 -6.61 2.77
N PHE A 43 20.03 -7.65 1.98
CA PHE A 43 19.17 -8.11 0.88
C PHE A 43 18.62 -9.51 1.13
N GLY A 44 18.77 -10.04 2.36
CA GLY A 44 18.30 -11.38 2.71
C GLY A 44 16.78 -11.58 2.70
N ASN A 45 16.02 -10.49 2.69
CA ASN A 45 14.56 -10.52 2.69
C ASN A 45 13.96 -9.75 1.50
N ILE A 46 14.39 -10.08 0.29
CA ILE A 46 13.82 -9.52 -0.94
C ILE A 46 12.68 -10.41 -1.42
N HIS A 47 11.51 -9.82 -1.60
CA HIS A 47 10.33 -10.48 -2.17
C HIS A 47 10.08 -9.99 -3.59
N LYS A 48 9.76 -10.92 -4.48
CA LYS A 48 9.36 -10.60 -5.84
C LYS A 48 7.83 -10.53 -5.89
N LEU A 49 7.31 -9.37 -6.26
CA LEU A 49 5.89 -9.17 -6.57
C LEU A 49 5.66 -9.50 -8.04
N SER A 50 4.73 -10.38 -8.32
CA SER A 50 4.38 -10.76 -9.68
C SER A 50 3.76 -9.57 -10.45
N LEU A 51 3.86 -9.59 -11.77
CA LEU A 51 3.23 -8.57 -12.59
C LEU A 51 1.70 -8.58 -12.42
N ASP A 52 1.12 -9.77 -12.34
CA ASP A 52 -0.33 -9.94 -12.16
C ASP A 52 -0.80 -9.39 -10.81
N PHE A 53 -0.05 -9.63 -9.73
CA PHE A 53 -0.33 -9.01 -8.44
C PHE A 53 -0.28 -7.48 -8.54
N ARG A 54 0.78 -6.92 -9.10
CA ARG A 54 0.92 -5.47 -9.23
C ARG A 54 -0.20 -4.83 -10.04
N LYS A 55 -0.61 -5.45 -11.15
CA LYS A 55 -1.78 -5.02 -11.96
C LYS A 55 -3.07 -4.99 -11.14
N ASN A 56 -3.35 -6.08 -10.43
CA ASN A 56 -4.54 -6.19 -9.61
C ASN A 56 -4.53 -5.21 -8.44
N TYR A 57 -3.37 -5.05 -7.78
CA TYR A 57 -3.24 -4.13 -6.65
C TYR A 57 -3.40 -2.66 -7.06
N ILE A 58 -2.75 -2.25 -8.16
CA ILE A 58 -2.91 -0.90 -8.72
C ILE A 58 -4.35 -0.66 -9.17
N GLY A 59 -4.95 -1.62 -9.87
CA GLY A 59 -6.36 -1.53 -10.26
C GLY A 59 -7.30 -1.39 -9.06
N PHE A 60 -7.00 -2.10 -7.96
CA PHE A 60 -7.75 -2.00 -6.71
C PHE A 60 -7.63 -0.59 -6.08
N LEU A 61 -6.42 -0.01 -6.05
CA LEU A 61 -6.19 1.35 -5.55
C LEU A 61 -6.93 2.39 -6.42
N ARG A 62 -6.86 2.26 -7.74
CA ARG A 62 -7.60 3.14 -8.67
C ARG A 62 -9.12 3.02 -8.52
N ALA A 63 -9.62 1.83 -8.28
CA ALA A 63 -11.04 1.60 -8.03
C ALA A 63 -11.52 2.32 -6.74
N ILE A 64 -10.70 2.32 -5.69
CA ILE A 64 -10.99 3.08 -4.46
C ILE A 64 -10.97 4.59 -4.75
N GLU A 65 -9.93 5.08 -5.41
CA GLU A 65 -9.75 6.51 -5.75
C GLU A 65 -10.93 7.04 -6.59
N ASN A 66 -11.40 6.25 -7.57
CA ASN A 66 -12.46 6.64 -8.49
C ASN A 66 -13.88 6.24 -8.01
N VAL A 67 -14.01 5.63 -6.83
CA VAL A 67 -15.28 5.12 -6.28
C VAL A 67 -15.96 4.14 -7.26
N ASP A 68 -15.17 3.33 -7.98
CA ASP A 68 -15.66 2.34 -8.94
C ASP A 68 -15.87 0.98 -8.25
N MET A 69 -17.10 0.72 -7.82
CA MET A 69 -17.47 -0.51 -7.12
C MET A 69 -17.35 -1.77 -7.99
N THR A 70 -17.50 -1.65 -9.31
CA THR A 70 -17.37 -2.79 -10.23
C THR A 70 -15.90 -3.21 -10.34
N ALA A 71 -15.02 -2.26 -10.61
CA ALA A 71 -13.58 -2.50 -10.64
C ALA A 71 -13.06 -2.96 -9.26
N TYR A 72 -13.55 -2.35 -8.17
CA TYR A 72 -13.21 -2.72 -6.80
C TYR A 72 -13.47 -4.20 -6.50
N GLN A 73 -14.67 -4.69 -6.85
CA GLN A 73 -15.02 -6.09 -6.67
C GLN A 73 -14.18 -7.01 -7.55
N PHE A 74 -13.92 -6.62 -8.79
CA PHE A 74 -13.11 -7.41 -9.72
C PHE A 74 -11.69 -7.60 -9.18
N TYR A 75 -11.00 -6.51 -8.87
CA TYR A 75 -9.63 -6.57 -8.38
C TYR A 75 -9.53 -7.14 -6.95
N GLY A 76 -10.51 -6.85 -6.09
CA GLY A 76 -10.56 -7.39 -4.74
C GLY A 76 -10.70 -8.91 -4.71
N LYS A 77 -11.46 -9.50 -5.65
CA LYS A 77 -11.54 -10.96 -5.83
C LYS A 77 -10.22 -11.55 -6.31
N ASN A 78 -9.56 -10.91 -7.27
CA ASN A 78 -8.26 -11.35 -7.77
C ASN A 78 -7.17 -11.31 -6.68
N LEU A 79 -7.25 -10.37 -5.75
CA LEU A 79 -6.36 -10.26 -4.59
C LEU A 79 -6.76 -11.21 -3.44
N GLY A 80 -7.94 -11.81 -3.50
CA GLY A 80 -8.47 -12.71 -2.47
C GLY A 80 -9.01 -12.02 -1.22
N VAL A 81 -9.17 -10.69 -1.26
CA VAL A 81 -9.76 -9.90 -0.17
C VAL A 81 -11.29 -9.83 -0.25
N LEU A 82 -11.85 -10.15 -1.41
CA LEU A 82 -13.29 -10.28 -1.64
C LEU A 82 -13.60 -11.65 -2.23
N THR A 83 -14.86 -12.09 -2.08
CA THR A 83 -15.39 -13.34 -2.63
C THR A 83 -16.69 -13.11 -3.41
N THR A 84 -17.20 -14.14 -4.06
CA THR A 84 -18.53 -14.07 -4.71
C THR A 84 -19.68 -14.22 -3.72
N GLU A 85 -19.40 -14.64 -2.48
CA GLU A 85 -20.39 -14.85 -1.42
C GLU A 85 -20.61 -13.61 -0.56
N ASP A 86 -19.79 -12.54 -0.76
CA ASP A 86 -19.89 -11.30 -0.02
C ASP A 86 -21.18 -10.57 -0.39
N ASP A 87 -21.97 -10.24 0.63
CA ASP A 87 -23.20 -9.48 0.45
C ASP A 87 -22.93 -7.95 0.35
N GLN A 88 -23.97 -7.21 0.01
CA GLN A 88 -23.86 -5.76 -0.16
C GLN A 88 -23.44 -5.02 1.12
N GLU A 89 -23.84 -5.53 2.28
CA GLU A 89 -23.45 -4.94 3.57
C GLU A 89 -21.95 -5.11 3.82
N PHE A 90 -21.42 -6.31 3.58
CA PHE A 90 -19.98 -6.58 3.66
C PHE A 90 -19.19 -5.71 2.69
N LEU A 91 -19.61 -5.68 1.41
CA LEU A 91 -18.96 -4.89 0.37
C LEU A 91 -18.89 -3.40 0.72
N ALA A 92 -19.99 -2.84 1.22
CA ALA A 92 -20.04 -1.43 1.64
C ALA A 92 -19.08 -1.15 2.81
N LYS A 93 -19.07 -2.00 3.83
CA LYS A 93 -18.18 -1.88 4.99
C LYS A 93 -16.71 -2.06 4.60
N HIS A 94 -16.42 -3.05 3.74
CA HIS A 94 -15.05 -3.30 3.28
C HIS A 94 -14.53 -2.15 2.40
N PHE A 95 -15.38 -1.60 1.53
CA PHE A 95 -15.02 -0.42 0.73
C PHE A 95 -14.77 0.81 1.62
N ALA A 96 -15.61 1.03 2.64
CA ALA A 96 -15.41 2.12 3.60
C ALA A 96 -14.09 1.98 4.38
N LEU A 97 -13.73 0.74 4.79
CA LEU A 97 -12.43 0.46 5.40
C LEU A 97 -11.28 0.76 4.44
N ALA A 98 -11.35 0.26 3.22
CA ALA A 98 -10.32 0.49 2.20
C ALA A 98 -10.16 1.99 1.91
N THR A 99 -11.27 2.72 1.77
CA THR A 99 -11.25 4.19 1.60
C THR A 99 -10.59 4.88 2.79
N ALA A 100 -10.92 4.51 4.02
CA ALA A 100 -10.33 5.10 5.21
C ALA A 100 -8.80 4.85 5.30
N ILE A 101 -8.33 3.71 4.79
CA ILE A 101 -6.89 3.37 4.75
C ILE A 101 -6.16 4.13 3.64
N PHE A 102 -6.71 4.23 2.44
CA PHE A 102 -5.99 4.68 1.26
C PHE A 102 -6.24 6.15 0.88
N SER A 103 -7.45 6.70 1.11
CA SER A 103 -7.75 8.09 0.73
C SER A 103 -6.86 9.15 1.39
N PRO A 104 -6.32 8.97 2.62
CA PRO A 104 -5.39 9.94 3.18
C PRO A 104 -4.13 10.16 2.34
N PHE A 105 -3.74 9.18 1.51
CA PHE A 105 -2.61 9.29 0.58
C PHE A 105 -2.95 10.03 -0.72
N ASP A 106 -4.21 10.41 -0.92
CA ASP A 106 -4.70 11.16 -2.07
C ASP A 106 -4.86 12.65 -1.81
N GLN A 107 -4.56 13.09 -0.58
CA GLN A 107 -4.63 14.51 -0.23
C GLN A 107 -3.49 15.29 -0.87
N VAL A 108 -3.84 16.46 -1.44
CA VAL A 108 -2.86 17.40 -2.03
C VAL A 108 -2.24 18.22 -0.91
N GLY A 109 -0.92 18.23 -0.87
CA GLY A 109 -0.16 19.01 0.12
C GLY A 109 0.91 18.19 0.83
N ILE A 110 1.53 18.81 1.85
CA ILE A 110 2.58 18.19 2.64
C ILE A 110 2.03 17.85 4.03
N PHE A 111 1.95 16.57 4.34
CA PHE A 111 1.35 16.05 5.56
C PHE A 111 2.28 15.06 6.27
N PRO A 112 2.11 14.86 7.61
CA PRO A 112 2.71 13.72 8.29
C PRO A 112 2.16 12.40 7.70
N PRO A 113 2.78 11.23 8.00
CA PRO A 113 2.23 9.94 7.59
C PRO A 113 0.77 9.79 8.06
N PRO A 114 -0.17 9.52 7.13
CA PRO A 114 -1.60 9.77 7.38
C PRO A 114 -2.26 8.80 8.37
N LEU A 115 -1.67 7.63 8.60
CA LEU A 115 -2.27 6.62 9.47
C LEU A 115 -1.55 6.51 10.81
N ASP A 116 -2.27 6.80 11.90
CA ASP A 116 -1.76 6.57 13.26
C ASP A 116 -1.73 5.08 13.59
N ASN A 117 -2.80 4.37 13.31
CA ASN A 117 -2.92 2.94 13.57
C ASN A 117 -3.96 2.29 12.64
N PRO A 118 -3.56 1.84 11.43
CA PRO A 118 -4.48 1.15 10.53
C PRO A 118 -5.05 -0.15 11.13
N LEU A 119 -4.32 -0.77 12.07
CA LEU A 119 -4.79 -1.98 12.75
C LEU A 119 -6.06 -1.73 13.58
N HIS A 120 -6.24 -0.52 14.09
CA HIS A 120 -7.46 -0.15 14.81
C HIS A 120 -8.68 -0.17 13.87
N LEU A 121 -8.55 0.37 12.68
CA LEU A 121 -9.61 0.36 11.66
C LEU A 121 -9.96 -1.08 11.24
N ILE A 122 -8.94 -1.90 11.00
CA ILE A 122 -9.11 -3.33 10.67
C ILE A 122 -9.81 -4.07 11.81
N HIS A 123 -9.40 -3.82 13.06
CA HIS A 123 -10.02 -4.46 14.23
C HIS A 123 -11.50 -4.06 14.40
N GLN A 124 -11.84 -2.79 14.21
CA GLN A 124 -13.24 -2.34 14.24
C GLN A 124 -14.06 -3.00 13.12
N PHE A 125 -13.50 -3.09 11.92
CA PHE A 125 -14.13 -3.77 10.79
C PHE A 125 -14.43 -5.23 11.13
N VAL A 126 -13.41 -6.00 11.57
CA VAL A 126 -13.55 -7.44 11.88
C VAL A 126 -14.60 -7.68 12.98
N LYS A 127 -14.67 -6.82 13.99
CA LYS A 127 -15.70 -6.93 15.04
C LYS A 127 -17.13 -6.67 14.54
N GLY A 128 -17.28 -5.88 13.48
CA GLY A 128 -18.56 -5.43 12.96
C GLY A 128 -19.16 -6.29 11.86
N ILE A 129 -18.50 -7.41 11.47
CA ILE A 129 -18.92 -8.23 10.33
C ILE A 129 -18.97 -9.71 10.65
N LYS A 130 -19.82 -10.42 9.90
CA LYS A 130 -19.77 -11.87 9.79
C LYS A 130 -19.15 -12.22 8.43
N LEU A 131 -17.97 -12.83 8.45
CA LEU A 131 -17.34 -13.33 7.22
C LEU A 131 -18.21 -14.45 6.64
N LYS A 132 -18.57 -14.29 5.37
CA LYS A 132 -19.17 -15.34 4.54
C LYS A 132 -18.11 -15.80 3.54
N GLY A 133 -18.07 -17.09 3.26
CA GLY A 133 -17.06 -17.64 2.37
C GLY A 133 -15.65 -17.68 2.96
N THR A 134 -14.71 -18.06 2.12
CA THR A 134 -13.29 -18.20 2.51
C THR A 134 -12.46 -17.11 1.83
N HIS A 135 -12.19 -16.04 2.56
CA HIS A 135 -11.26 -15.01 2.12
C HIS A 135 -9.82 -15.54 2.22
N ARG A 136 -9.10 -15.50 1.11
CA ARG A 136 -7.70 -15.96 1.04
C ARG A 136 -6.84 -14.90 0.37
N PRO A 137 -6.47 -13.83 1.08
CA PRO A 137 -5.56 -12.82 0.55
C PRO A 137 -4.29 -13.49 0.05
N CYS A 138 -3.81 -13.07 -1.11
CA CYS A 138 -2.56 -13.61 -1.66
C CYS A 138 -1.37 -13.22 -0.75
N GLY A 139 -0.34 -14.08 -0.70
CA GLY A 139 0.82 -13.85 0.18
C GLY A 139 1.58 -12.57 -0.14
N GLU A 140 1.54 -12.12 -1.40
CA GLU A 140 2.15 -10.87 -1.85
C GLU A 140 1.49 -9.65 -1.19
N LEU A 141 0.17 -9.70 -0.95
CA LEU A 141 -0.56 -8.64 -0.25
C LEU A 141 -0.08 -8.48 1.20
N ALA A 142 0.05 -9.58 1.94
CA ALA A 142 0.58 -9.53 3.30
C ALA A 142 2.01 -8.97 3.35
N THR A 143 2.82 -9.25 2.32
CA THR A 143 4.19 -8.74 2.21
C THR A 143 4.21 -7.24 1.97
N ILE A 144 3.41 -6.73 1.02
CA ILE A 144 3.37 -5.30 0.71
C ILE A 144 2.79 -4.50 1.88
N ASP A 145 1.74 -4.99 2.53
CA ASP A 145 1.11 -4.34 3.69
C ASP A 145 2.09 -4.22 4.87
N ARG A 146 2.81 -5.29 5.20
CA ARG A 146 3.84 -5.27 6.24
C ARG A 146 4.93 -4.23 5.94
N THR A 147 5.35 -4.16 4.68
CA THR A 147 6.41 -3.25 4.27
C THR A 147 5.93 -1.79 4.28
N HIS A 148 4.70 -1.53 3.84
CA HIS A 148 4.06 -0.22 3.95
C HIS A 148 3.97 0.25 5.40
N LEU A 149 3.45 -0.61 6.29
CA LEU A 149 3.35 -0.29 7.73
C LEU A 149 4.71 0.04 8.34
N GLY A 150 5.73 -0.75 8.03
CA GLY A 150 7.11 -0.51 8.50
C GLY A 150 7.67 0.82 7.99
N LEU A 151 7.44 1.15 6.71
CA LEU A 151 7.84 2.44 6.13
C LEU A 151 7.14 3.62 6.83
N TYR A 152 5.82 3.56 6.97
CA TYR A 152 5.06 4.67 7.58
C TYR A 152 5.40 4.86 9.04
N THR A 153 5.62 3.78 9.80
CA THR A 153 6.09 3.83 11.18
C THR A 153 7.44 4.54 11.28
N LYS A 154 8.36 4.25 10.37
CA LYS A 154 9.67 4.89 10.30
C LYS A 154 9.57 6.38 9.96
N LEU A 155 8.81 6.73 8.93
CA LEU A 155 8.62 8.12 8.50
C LEU A 155 7.95 8.96 9.60
N ARG A 156 7.05 8.34 10.37
CA ARG A 156 6.44 8.96 11.54
C ARG A 156 7.45 9.19 12.67
N ALA A 157 8.27 8.19 13.01
CA ALA A 157 9.32 8.33 14.02
C ALA A 157 10.32 9.44 13.67
N TRP A 158 10.50 9.74 12.37
CA TRP A 158 11.30 10.85 11.89
C TRP A 158 10.56 12.19 11.88
N ASN A 159 9.26 12.19 12.18
CA ASN A 159 8.38 13.34 12.01
C ASN A 159 8.48 13.93 10.58
N SER A 160 8.45 13.05 9.59
CA SER A 160 8.55 13.44 8.18
C SER A 160 7.21 13.96 7.68
N HIS A 161 7.22 15.12 7.00
CA HIS A 161 6.06 15.67 6.32
C HIS A 161 6.33 15.64 4.82
N LEU A 162 5.49 14.92 4.08
CA LEU A 162 5.72 14.60 2.68
C LEU A 162 4.49 14.92 1.83
N ASP A 163 4.72 15.16 0.55
CA ASP A 163 3.70 14.99 -0.48
C ASP A 163 3.54 13.47 -0.73
N TRP A 164 2.40 12.92 -0.34
CA TRP A 164 2.10 11.50 -0.49
C TRP A 164 1.50 11.21 -1.87
N LYS A 165 0.70 12.14 -2.39
CA LYS A 165 -0.05 11.96 -3.64
C LYS A 165 0.85 12.04 -4.87
N GLY A 166 1.64 13.11 -5.00
CA GLY A 166 2.41 13.37 -6.22
C GLY A 166 3.34 12.23 -6.64
N PRO A 167 4.22 11.72 -5.76
CA PRO A 167 5.06 10.56 -6.07
C PRO A 167 4.26 9.29 -6.37
N LYS A 168 3.18 9.02 -5.63
CA LYS A 168 2.30 7.87 -5.88
C LYS A 168 1.70 7.96 -7.28
N ASP A 169 1.07 9.06 -7.64
CA ASP A 169 0.41 9.23 -8.93
C ASP A 169 1.39 9.10 -10.10
N ARG A 170 2.59 9.68 -9.97
CA ARG A 170 3.66 9.55 -10.96
C ARG A 170 4.06 8.10 -11.19
N ILE A 171 4.30 7.34 -10.14
CA ILE A 171 4.73 5.94 -10.24
C ILE A 171 3.61 5.05 -10.79
N LEU A 172 2.37 5.26 -10.36
CA LEU A 172 1.24 4.50 -10.89
C LEU A 172 1.03 4.80 -12.39
N TRP A 173 1.13 6.05 -12.81
CA TRP A 173 1.08 6.44 -14.21
C TRP A 173 2.22 5.81 -15.02
N GLU A 174 3.44 5.83 -14.51
CA GLU A 174 4.60 5.20 -15.15
C GLU A 174 4.37 3.69 -15.35
N PHE A 175 3.89 2.98 -14.33
CA PHE A 175 3.55 1.57 -14.43
C PHE A 175 2.50 1.30 -15.51
N GLU A 176 1.40 2.04 -15.49
CA GLU A 176 0.28 1.89 -16.43
C GLU A 176 0.70 2.13 -17.90
N ASN A 177 1.67 3.02 -18.14
CA ASN A 177 2.17 3.32 -19.49
C ASN A 177 3.28 2.38 -19.97
N ASN A 178 4.04 1.76 -19.07
CA ASN A 178 5.06 0.76 -19.42
C ASN A 178 4.47 -0.63 -19.70
N LEU A 179 3.17 -0.84 -19.49
CA LEU A 179 2.45 -2.07 -19.80
C LEU A 179 1.91 -2.12 -21.24
N LYS A 180 2.00 -1.02 -21.96
CA LYS A 180 1.60 -0.90 -23.38
C LYS A 180 2.76 -1.32 -24.28
#